data_f8fef40ddc5b71170879a63e0c3840a6
#
_entry.id   f8fef40ddc5b71170879a63e0c3840a6
#
_cell.length_a   1.000
_cell.length_b   1.000
_cell.length_c   1.000
_cell.angle_alpha   90.00
_cell.angle_beta   90.00
_cell.angle_gamma   90.00
#
_symmetry.space_group_name_H-M   'P 1'
#
loop_
_entity.id
_entity.type
_entity.pdbx_description
1 polymer ?
#
loop_
_entity_poly.entity_id
_entity_poly.type
_entity_poly.pdbx_seq_one_letter_code
_entity_poly.pdbx_strand_id
1 'polypeptide(L)'
;MSDVAVGLTADKVCDSALAFESVCRSEKGAGEILSGITARFAASRLVALVGADGAGKTTLMRIAAGILQPSAGHVLVFGEELYGKKLAHLQKQCGYMPQKFGLYEDLSVAENFKLYADLFGLSEEQRKERTKELLEMTALTAFTERPAGKLSGGMKQKLGLACALLNRPRILLLDEPTVGVDPLSRRDLWRILRENAAARDMLIVVATTYMDEAALCDDVIILEEGHMRVTGTPESIARHAQGCTFFAEQEKKELPVRLLQDRLIADTEHLLDAVPEATGVRLLTNGTSDVQKLQALYPGVRFTERPSTLEDGYLVLRKEFLGDWRLEAEESLSLFESSATADSDPAITGNPDSVIHAKGLVRRFGSFVAVDKTDFDVARGEIFGLLGPNGAGKTTTFKMLCGLLEVSEGELCVAGIDVRHAREKARELLGYMSQKFSLYPGLSVLENLTFFAGAYGLTGSRGKQRIAQVLQAFGLETFASRAAGSLPGGYKQRLSMATALLHRPQILFLDEPTSGADIPTRRRFWRWVTALARNGTTVVVTTHFMEEALYCDRILIQDAGKSLILGTPEAVRSGCATMNEAFIRVVTQARHAEADRRKETS
;
A
#
# COMPACT_ATOMS: atom_id res chain seq x y z
N MET A 1 -19.06 9.21 28.42
CA MET A 1 -19.85 8.31 27.61
C MET A 1 -21.09 9.05 27.16
N SER A 2 -20.98 9.83 26.13
CA SER A 2 -22.10 10.54 25.48
C SER A 2 -21.89 10.41 24.01
N ASP A 3 -22.85 9.76 23.34
CA ASP A 3 -22.95 9.62 21.89
C ASP A 3 -22.72 10.98 21.21
N VAL A 4 -21.58 11.14 20.54
CA VAL A 4 -21.37 12.24 19.60
C VAL A 4 -22.02 11.82 18.27
N ALA A 5 -23.32 11.66 18.28
CA ALA A 5 -24.13 11.75 17.09
C ALA A 5 -24.18 13.22 16.68
N VAL A 6 -23.18 13.69 15.94
CA VAL A 6 -23.23 15.00 15.31
C VAL A 6 -24.34 14.97 14.27
N GLY A 7 -25.38 15.75 14.55
CA GLY A 7 -26.65 15.81 13.85
C GLY A 7 -26.53 15.99 12.34
N LEU A 8 -26.90 14.95 11.65
CA LEU A 8 -27.50 15.08 10.33
C LEU A 8 -28.97 15.49 10.59
N THR A 9 -29.27 16.76 10.37
CA THR A 9 -30.60 17.33 10.52
C THR A 9 -31.63 16.51 9.73
N ALA A 10 -32.76 16.22 10.39
CA ALA A 10 -33.86 15.38 9.92
C ALA A 10 -34.66 15.96 8.72
N ASP A 11 -34.16 17.01 8.06
CA ASP A 11 -34.83 17.66 6.95
C ASP A 11 -34.17 17.32 5.62
N LYS A 12 -34.88 16.59 4.78
CA LYS A 12 -34.72 16.21 3.36
C LYS A 12 -34.49 14.71 3.10
N VAL A 13 -35.55 13.94 3.31
CA VAL A 13 -35.60 12.52 2.92
C VAL A 13 -35.56 12.32 1.39
N CYS A 14 -35.70 13.39 0.58
CA CYS A 14 -35.88 13.32 -0.88
C CYS A 14 -34.61 13.47 -1.73
N ASP A 15 -33.44 13.87 -1.15
CA ASP A 15 -32.24 14.24 -1.93
C ASP A 15 -31.03 13.29 -1.77
N SER A 16 -31.16 12.16 -1.09
CA SER A 16 -30.04 11.24 -0.93
C SER A 16 -29.93 10.27 -2.12
N ALA A 17 -28.75 10.19 -2.75
CA ALA A 17 -28.48 9.22 -3.80
C ALA A 17 -28.35 7.79 -3.25
N LEU A 18 -27.72 7.65 -2.06
CA LEU A 18 -27.56 6.37 -1.35
C LEU A 18 -27.77 6.60 0.14
N ALA A 19 -28.56 5.73 0.80
CA ALA A 19 -28.73 5.75 2.25
C ALA A 19 -28.69 4.34 2.83
N PHE A 20 -28.08 4.24 4.01
CA PHE A 20 -28.09 3.05 4.88
C PHE A 20 -28.88 3.39 6.12
N GLU A 21 -29.79 2.52 6.53
CA GLU A 21 -30.62 2.68 7.73
C GLU A 21 -30.46 1.44 8.62
N SER A 22 -29.66 1.58 9.68
CA SER A 22 -29.35 0.52 10.66
C SER A 22 -28.90 -0.81 10.02
N VAL A 23 -28.07 -0.73 8.99
CA VAL A 23 -27.60 -1.89 8.23
C VAL A 23 -26.67 -2.73 9.07
N CYS A 24 -27.02 -4.03 9.22
CA CYS A 24 -26.20 -5.04 9.87
C CYS A 24 -25.86 -6.17 8.89
N ARG A 25 -24.72 -6.82 9.11
CA ARG A 25 -24.33 -8.03 8.38
C ARG A 25 -23.58 -9.00 9.28
N SER A 26 -24.08 -10.24 9.35
CA SER A 26 -23.42 -11.35 10.03
C SER A 26 -23.17 -12.50 9.05
N GLU A 27 -22.09 -13.24 9.24
CA GLU A 27 -21.76 -14.44 8.47
C GLU A 27 -21.53 -15.63 9.40
N LYS A 28 -22.00 -16.81 8.97
CA LYS A 28 -21.81 -18.06 9.74
C LYS A 28 -20.31 -18.34 9.92
N GLY A 29 -19.85 -18.36 11.16
CA GLY A 29 -18.45 -18.63 11.52
C GLY A 29 -17.53 -17.40 11.60
N ALA A 30 -17.94 -16.25 11.09
CA ALA A 30 -17.18 -14.98 11.21
C ALA A 30 -17.81 -13.99 12.21
N GLY A 31 -19.07 -14.23 12.64
CA GLY A 31 -19.77 -13.31 13.54
C GLY A 31 -20.37 -12.10 12.82
N GLU A 32 -20.53 -11.01 13.56
CA GLU A 32 -21.02 -9.73 13.04
C GLU A 32 -19.91 -8.97 12.32
N ILE A 33 -20.13 -8.63 11.04
CA ILE A 33 -19.18 -7.91 10.20
C ILE A 33 -19.52 -6.42 10.12
N LEU A 34 -20.83 -6.08 10.11
CA LEU A 34 -21.33 -4.71 10.14
C LEU A 34 -22.44 -4.61 11.16
N SER A 35 -22.42 -3.57 11.97
CA SER A 35 -23.35 -3.33 13.07
C SER A 35 -23.97 -1.93 13.00
N GLY A 36 -25.28 -1.86 12.69
CA GLY A 36 -26.07 -0.65 12.80
C GLY A 36 -25.64 0.53 11.93
N ILE A 37 -25.08 0.29 10.74
CA ILE A 37 -24.58 1.35 9.86
C ILE A 37 -25.73 2.25 9.41
N THR A 38 -25.64 3.54 9.73
CA THR A 38 -26.62 4.55 9.33
C THR A 38 -25.88 5.74 8.72
N ALA A 39 -26.09 5.97 7.41
CA ALA A 39 -25.44 7.04 6.65
C ALA A 39 -26.30 7.47 5.45
N ARG A 40 -26.14 8.72 5.00
CA ARG A 40 -26.83 9.26 3.82
C ARG A 40 -25.85 10.06 2.98
N PHE A 41 -25.87 9.83 1.68
CA PHE A 41 -24.97 10.45 0.71
C PHE A 41 -25.79 11.18 -0.35
N ALA A 42 -25.46 12.45 -0.56
CA ALA A 42 -26.03 13.25 -1.66
C ALA A 42 -25.36 12.88 -3.00
N ALA A 43 -26.03 13.20 -4.09
CA ALA A 43 -25.43 13.18 -5.41
C ALA A 43 -24.30 14.22 -5.53
N SER A 44 -23.47 14.15 -6.58
CA SER A 44 -22.36 15.07 -6.85
C SER A 44 -21.31 15.15 -5.74
N ARG A 45 -21.16 14.08 -4.95
CA ARG A 45 -20.18 14.00 -3.86
C ARG A 45 -19.16 12.88 -4.12
N LEU A 46 -17.95 13.16 -3.72
CA LEU A 46 -16.86 12.19 -3.66
C LEU A 46 -16.63 11.82 -2.18
N VAL A 47 -16.95 10.58 -1.81
CA VAL A 47 -16.95 10.11 -0.43
C VAL A 47 -15.90 9.03 -0.24
N ALA A 48 -15.02 9.19 0.74
CA ALA A 48 -14.09 8.14 1.15
C ALA A 48 -14.67 7.28 2.27
N LEU A 49 -14.59 5.97 2.11
CA LEU A 49 -14.83 4.99 3.18
C LEU A 49 -13.48 4.44 3.64
N VAL A 50 -12.99 4.90 4.78
CA VAL A 50 -11.68 4.53 5.33
C VAL A 50 -11.82 3.62 6.56
N GLY A 51 -10.79 2.83 6.85
CA GLY A 51 -10.75 1.95 8.02
C GLY A 51 -9.70 0.87 7.85
N ALA A 52 -9.42 0.16 8.93
CA ALA A 52 -8.46 -0.94 8.96
C ALA A 52 -8.84 -2.08 7.99
N ASP A 53 -7.86 -2.96 7.74
CA ASP A 53 -8.14 -4.21 7.02
C ASP A 53 -9.09 -5.08 7.85
N GLY A 54 -10.18 -5.53 7.23
CA GLY A 54 -11.25 -6.26 7.93
C GLY A 54 -12.31 -5.39 8.61
N ALA A 55 -12.24 -4.05 8.55
CA ALA A 55 -13.24 -3.16 9.15
C ALA A 55 -14.66 -3.28 8.55
N GLY A 56 -14.83 -4.00 7.43
CA GLY A 56 -16.13 -4.19 6.77
C GLY A 56 -16.35 -3.35 5.51
N LYS A 57 -15.35 -2.59 5.04
CA LYS A 57 -15.45 -1.70 3.85
C LYS A 57 -16.00 -2.42 2.62
N THR A 58 -15.35 -3.50 2.19
CA THR A 58 -15.77 -4.31 1.04
C THR A 58 -17.19 -4.88 1.21
N THR A 59 -17.54 -5.29 2.43
CA THR A 59 -18.89 -5.81 2.74
C THR A 59 -19.94 -4.72 2.56
N LEU A 60 -19.68 -3.51 3.07
CA LEU A 60 -20.59 -2.37 2.91
C LEU A 60 -20.73 -1.96 1.43
N MET A 61 -19.61 -1.95 0.67
CA MET A 61 -19.63 -1.67 -0.78
C MET A 61 -20.45 -2.69 -1.57
N ARG A 62 -20.32 -4.00 -1.25
CA ARG A 62 -21.12 -5.06 -1.88
C ARG A 62 -22.61 -4.96 -1.54
N ILE A 63 -22.93 -4.55 -0.32
CA ILE A 63 -24.31 -4.28 0.09
C ILE A 63 -24.85 -3.09 -0.70
N ALA A 64 -24.10 -1.99 -0.83
CA ALA A 64 -24.50 -0.82 -1.62
C ALA A 64 -24.68 -1.13 -3.11
N ALA A 65 -23.88 -2.05 -3.66
CA ALA A 65 -23.97 -2.51 -5.04
C ALA A 65 -25.13 -3.52 -5.29
N GLY A 66 -25.89 -3.89 -4.26
CA GLY A 66 -26.93 -4.91 -4.36
C GLY A 66 -26.44 -6.34 -4.59
N ILE A 67 -25.14 -6.60 -4.36
CA ILE A 67 -24.51 -7.92 -4.54
C ILE A 67 -24.67 -8.80 -3.30
N LEU A 68 -24.69 -8.18 -2.12
CA LEU A 68 -24.77 -8.86 -0.82
C LEU A 68 -25.91 -8.27 0.00
N GLN A 69 -26.93 -9.06 0.31
CA GLN A 69 -28.07 -8.60 1.11
C GLN A 69 -27.67 -8.36 2.57
N PRO A 70 -28.11 -7.28 3.22
CA PRO A 70 -27.90 -7.08 4.65
C PRO A 70 -28.65 -8.14 5.47
N SER A 71 -28.18 -8.44 6.70
CA SER A 71 -28.88 -9.32 7.64
C SER A 71 -30.03 -8.61 8.32
N ALA A 72 -29.93 -7.28 8.50
CA ALA A 72 -30.96 -6.39 9.03
C ALA A 72 -30.74 -4.96 8.50
N GLY A 73 -31.77 -4.12 8.63
CA GLY A 73 -31.75 -2.73 8.17
C GLY A 73 -32.11 -2.59 6.70
N HIS A 74 -32.06 -1.35 6.19
CA HIS A 74 -32.51 -0.99 4.85
C HIS A 74 -31.43 -0.23 4.08
N VAL A 75 -31.42 -0.43 2.77
CA VAL A 75 -30.56 0.33 1.84
C VAL A 75 -31.45 1.00 0.80
N LEU A 76 -31.35 2.31 0.72
CA LEU A 76 -32.14 3.11 -0.21
C LEU A 76 -31.23 3.69 -1.27
N VAL A 77 -31.66 3.57 -2.54
CA VAL A 77 -31.02 4.17 -3.71
C VAL A 77 -32.04 5.13 -4.32
N PHE A 78 -31.72 6.43 -4.32
CA PHE A 78 -32.63 7.52 -4.73
C PHE A 78 -34.00 7.42 -4.01
N GLY A 79 -34.00 7.10 -2.72
CA GLY A 79 -35.19 6.96 -1.88
C GLY A 79 -35.98 5.67 -2.10
N GLU A 80 -35.56 4.77 -2.97
CA GLU A 80 -36.20 3.48 -3.23
C GLU A 80 -35.43 2.34 -2.56
N GLU A 81 -36.15 1.39 -1.92
CA GLU A 81 -35.54 0.20 -1.30
C GLU A 81 -34.80 -0.65 -2.32
N LEU A 82 -33.49 -0.86 -2.10
CA LEU A 82 -32.61 -1.58 -3.02
C LEU A 82 -32.99 -3.07 -3.12
N TYR A 83 -33.22 -3.71 -1.96
CA TYR A 83 -33.52 -5.14 -1.88
C TYR A 83 -35.01 -5.41 -1.97
N GLY A 84 -35.55 -5.34 -3.17
CA GLY A 84 -36.97 -5.53 -3.44
C GLY A 84 -37.24 -5.85 -4.91
N LYS A 85 -38.49 -5.60 -5.34
CA LYS A 85 -38.93 -5.87 -6.73
C LYS A 85 -38.15 -5.07 -7.79
N LYS A 86 -37.49 -3.97 -7.39
CA LYS A 86 -36.76 -3.08 -8.28
C LYS A 86 -35.23 -3.31 -8.28
N LEU A 87 -34.72 -4.34 -7.59
CA LEU A 87 -33.28 -4.59 -7.44
C LEU A 87 -32.52 -4.47 -8.77
N ALA A 88 -32.95 -5.19 -9.82
CA ALA A 88 -32.29 -5.19 -11.12
C ALA A 88 -32.30 -3.80 -11.81
N HIS A 89 -33.33 -3.00 -11.57
CA HIS A 89 -33.40 -1.62 -12.09
C HIS A 89 -32.44 -0.70 -11.35
N LEU A 90 -32.39 -0.76 -10.02
CA LEU A 90 -31.52 0.08 -9.19
C LEU A 90 -30.05 -0.30 -9.34
N GLN A 91 -29.73 -1.60 -9.48
CA GLN A 91 -28.37 -2.05 -9.79
C GLN A 91 -27.82 -1.45 -11.10
N LYS A 92 -28.65 -1.23 -12.12
CA LYS A 92 -28.21 -0.55 -13.37
C LYS A 92 -27.79 0.91 -13.16
N GLN A 93 -28.20 1.53 -12.05
CA GLN A 93 -27.79 2.90 -11.71
C GLN A 93 -26.47 2.92 -10.92
N CYS A 94 -25.96 1.75 -10.51
CA CYS A 94 -24.73 1.59 -9.74
C CYS A 94 -23.62 0.95 -10.61
N GLY A 95 -22.48 1.61 -10.72
CA GLY A 95 -21.23 1.00 -11.19
C GLY A 95 -20.45 0.47 -9.99
N TYR A 96 -19.95 -0.74 -10.06
CA TYR A 96 -19.12 -1.32 -9.00
C TYR A 96 -17.80 -1.85 -9.55
N MET A 97 -16.70 -1.39 -8.97
CA MET A 97 -15.35 -1.87 -9.25
C MET A 97 -14.81 -2.59 -8.00
N PRO A 98 -14.67 -3.92 -8.05
CA PRO A 98 -14.19 -4.70 -6.90
C PRO A 98 -12.69 -4.56 -6.69
N GLN A 99 -12.22 -4.81 -5.46
CA GLN A 99 -10.81 -4.78 -5.08
C GLN A 99 -9.93 -5.72 -5.95
N LYS A 100 -10.40 -6.93 -6.21
CA LYS A 100 -9.73 -7.83 -7.15
C LYS A 100 -10.14 -7.48 -8.57
N PHE A 101 -9.16 -7.53 -9.49
CA PHE A 101 -9.45 -7.34 -10.92
C PHE A 101 -10.59 -8.25 -11.35
N GLY A 102 -11.75 -7.65 -11.61
CA GLY A 102 -13.01 -8.36 -11.88
C GLY A 102 -13.27 -8.61 -13.36
N LEU A 103 -12.29 -8.30 -14.21
CA LEU A 103 -12.40 -8.47 -15.67
C LEU A 103 -11.73 -9.74 -16.14
N TYR A 104 -12.03 -10.15 -17.36
CA TYR A 104 -11.49 -11.37 -17.97
C TYR A 104 -10.09 -11.09 -18.53
N GLU A 105 -9.09 -11.70 -17.93
CA GLU A 105 -7.68 -11.49 -18.29
C GLU A 105 -7.31 -12.01 -19.69
N ASP A 106 -7.98 -13.05 -20.15
CA ASP A 106 -7.77 -13.66 -21.47
C ASP A 106 -8.43 -12.86 -22.61
N LEU A 107 -9.41 -12.03 -22.28
CA LEU A 107 -10.05 -11.14 -23.25
C LEU A 107 -9.23 -9.87 -23.47
N SER A 108 -9.26 -9.35 -24.69
CA SER A 108 -8.70 -8.04 -25.02
C SER A 108 -9.46 -6.91 -24.31
N VAL A 109 -8.90 -5.69 -24.34
CA VAL A 109 -9.59 -4.50 -23.86
C VAL A 109 -10.93 -4.34 -24.55
N ALA A 110 -10.98 -4.44 -25.88
CA ALA A 110 -12.21 -4.31 -26.67
C ALA A 110 -13.25 -5.39 -26.33
N GLU A 111 -12.82 -6.65 -26.17
CA GLU A 111 -13.71 -7.74 -25.82
C GLU A 111 -14.28 -7.60 -24.40
N ASN A 112 -13.51 -7.11 -23.42
CA ASN A 112 -14.03 -6.78 -22.10
C ASN A 112 -15.11 -5.69 -22.21
N PHE A 113 -14.88 -4.60 -22.97
CA PHE A 113 -15.90 -3.57 -23.20
C PHE A 113 -17.16 -4.16 -23.85
N LYS A 114 -16.99 -5.00 -24.86
CA LYS A 114 -18.12 -5.65 -25.53
C LYS A 114 -18.95 -6.49 -24.55
N LEU A 115 -18.29 -7.33 -23.78
CA LEU A 115 -18.94 -8.20 -22.80
C LEU A 115 -19.75 -7.40 -21.78
N TYR A 116 -19.16 -6.34 -21.20
CA TYR A 116 -19.87 -5.50 -20.24
C TYR A 116 -21.02 -4.68 -20.88
N ALA A 117 -20.85 -4.19 -22.12
CA ALA A 117 -21.92 -3.56 -22.86
C ALA A 117 -23.12 -4.49 -23.09
N ASP A 118 -22.83 -5.73 -23.48
CA ASP A 118 -23.85 -6.75 -23.70
C ASP A 118 -24.57 -7.12 -22.37
N LEU A 119 -23.84 -7.23 -21.26
CA LEU A 119 -24.42 -7.45 -19.92
C LEU A 119 -25.32 -6.29 -19.46
N PHE A 120 -24.98 -5.05 -19.80
CA PHE A 120 -25.81 -3.89 -19.49
C PHE A 120 -26.98 -3.71 -20.48
N GLY A 121 -26.99 -4.44 -21.60
CA GLY A 121 -28.02 -4.35 -22.63
C GLY A 121 -27.91 -3.08 -23.49
N LEU A 122 -26.70 -2.56 -23.73
CA LEU A 122 -26.47 -1.41 -24.58
C LEU A 122 -26.65 -1.76 -26.06
N SER A 123 -27.24 -0.84 -26.84
CA SER A 123 -27.28 -0.99 -28.28
C SER A 123 -25.87 -0.92 -28.90
N GLU A 124 -25.72 -1.38 -30.14
CA GLU A 124 -24.42 -1.33 -30.82
C GLU A 124 -23.89 0.11 -30.99
N GLU A 125 -24.77 1.04 -31.23
CA GLU A 125 -24.44 2.47 -31.36
C GLU A 125 -23.97 3.04 -30.04
N GLN A 126 -24.72 2.80 -28.94
CA GLN A 126 -24.37 3.21 -27.60
C GLN A 126 -23.03 2.60 -27.17
N ARG A 127 -22.82 1.31 -27.48
CA ARG A 127 -21.55 0.63 -27.19
C ARG A 127 -20.37 1.31 -27.88
N LYS A 128 -20.48 1.57 -29.21
CA LYS A 128 -19.41 2.18 -30.00
C LYS A 128 -19.05 3.57 -29.47
N GLU A 129 -20.07 4.41 -29.22
CA GLU A 129 -19.90 5.77 -28.69
C GLU A 129 -19.21 5.73 -27.31
N ARG A 130 -19.76 4.93 -26.38
CA ARG A 130 -19.26 4.86 -25.01
C ARG A 130 -17.85 4.24 -24.92
N THR A 131 -17.59 3.19 -25.69
CA THR A 131 -16.26 2.56 -25.72
C THR A 131 -15.21 3.57 -26.19
N LYS A 132 -15.50 4.35 -27.25
CA LYS A 132 -14.59 5.38 -27.74
C LYS A 132 -14.31 6.44 -26.67
N GLU A 133 -15.37 7.02 -26.07
CA GLU A 133 -15.24 8.02 -24.99
C GLU A 133 -14.38 7.52 -23.84
N LEU A 134 -14.65 6.30 -23.35
CA LEU A 134 -13.97 5.72 -22.20
C LEU A 134 -12.51 5.30 -22.49
N LEU A 135 -12.23 4.81 -23.70
CA LEU A 135 -10.86 4.53 -24.15
C LEU A 135 -10.00 5.78 -24.23
N GLU A 136 -10.57 6.88 -24.75
CA GLU A 136 -9.90 8.19 -24.81
C GLU A 136 -9.64 8.72 -23.39
N MET A 137 -10.67 8.71 -22.53
CA MET A 137 -10.60 9.17 -21.13
C MET A 137 -9.53 8.41 -20.32
N THR A 138 -9.38 7.10 -20.53
CA THR A 138 -8.45 6.24 -19.80
C THR A 138 -7.08 6.09 -20.48
N ALA A 139 -6.90 6.70 -21.66
CA ALA A 139 -5.72 6.55 -22.53
C ALA A 139 -5.41 5.07 -22.88
N LEU A 140 -6.44 4.26 -23.11
CA LEU A 140 -6.32 2.85 -23.50
C LEU A 140 -6.51 2.59 -24.99
N THR A 141 -6.73 3.62 -25.80
CA THR A 141 -7.00 3.51 -27.25
C THR A 141 -5.93 2.71 -28.01
N ALA A 142 -4.64 2.90 -27.66
CA ALA A 142 -3.53 2.19 -28.30
C ALA A 142 -3.43 0.70 -27.88
N PHE A 143 -4.23 0.25 -26.91
CA PHE A 143 -4.14 -1.07 -26.31
C PHE A 143 -5.40 -1.93 -26.51
N THR A 144 -6.29 -1.52 -27.40
CA THR A 144 -7.63 -2.10 -27.62
C THR A 144 -7.60 -3.62 -27.85
N GLU A 145 -6.64 -4.08 -28.66
CA GLU A 145 -6.47 -5.50 -29.01
C GLU A 145 -5.61 -6.30 -28.00
N ARG A 146 -5.04 -5.60 -26.99
CA ARG A 146 -4.18 -6.25 -26.01
C ARG A 146 -5.01 -7.04 -24.99
N PRO A 147 -4.69 -8.32 -24.71
CA PRO A 147 -5.31 -9.08 -23.61
C PRO A 147 -5.16 -8.34 -22.29
N ALA A 148 -6.24 -8.27 -21.49
CA ALA A 148 -6.27 -7.54 -20.22
C ALA A 148 -5.22 -8.08 -19.22
N GLY A 149 -4.94 -9.37 -19.26
CA GLY A 149 -3.88 -9.99 -18.45
C GLY A 149 -2.48 -9.42 -18.70
N LYS A 150 -2.23 -8.90 -19.92
CA LYS A 150 -0.94 -8.30 -20.34
C LYS A 150 -0.86 -6.78 -20.10
N LEU A 151 -1.87 -6.17 -19.50
CA LEU A 151 -1.87 -4.76 -19.09
C LEU A 151 -1.07 -4.59 -17.79
N SER A 152 -0.50 -3.39 -17.59
CA SER A 152 0.07 -3.02 -16.30
C SER A 152 -1.02 -2.89 -15.23
N GLY A 153 -0.66 -2.94 -13.94
CA GLY A 153 -1.61 -2.77 -12.84
C GLY A 153 -2.47 -1.52 -12.99
N GLY A 154 -1.86 -0.36 -13.24
CA GLY A 154 -2.58 0.89 -13.46
C GLY A 154 -3.49 0.87 -14.69
N MET A 155 -3.07 0.21 -15.79
CA MET A 155 -3.94 0.04 -16.97
C MET A 155 -5.11 -0.90 -16.70
N LYS A 156 -4.91 -1.97 -15.92
CA LYS A 156 -5.98 -2.85 -15.47
C LYS A 156 -7.01 -2.09 -14.64
N GLN A 157 -6.58 -1.24 -13.72
CA GLN A 157 -7.47 -0.41 -12.90
C GLN A 157 -8.25 0.60 -13.76
N LYS A 158 -7.57 1.27 -14.71
CA LYS A 158 -8.23 2.16 -15.68
C LYS A 158 -9.28 1.43 -16.53
N LEU A 159 -9.01 0.19 -16.96
CA LEU A 159 -9.98 -0.64 -17.68
C LEU A 159 -11.16 -1.02 -16.78
N GLY A 160 -10.91 -1.42 -15.53
CA GLY A 160 -11.96 -1.73 -14.56
C GLY A 160 -12.89 -0.55 -14.30
N LEU A 161 -12.30 0.64 -14.09
CA LEU A 161 -13.06 1.89 -13.94
C LEU A 161 -13.89 2.20 -15.19
N ALA A 162 -13.30 2.06 -16.38
CA ALA A 162 -14.01 2.31 -17.64
C ALA A 162 -15.20 1.35 -17.83
N CYS A 163 -15.05 0.07 -17.53
CA CYS A 163 -16.13 -0.89 -17.57
C CYS A 163 -17.24 -0.58 -16.55
N ALA A 164 -16.88 -0.13 -15.33
CA ALA A 164 -17.86 0.32 -14.33
C ALA A 164 -18.63 1.58 -14.75
N LEU A 165 -18.02 2.45 -15.56
CA LEU A 165 -18.63 3.68 -16.09
C LEU A 165 -19.44 3.47 -17.39
N LEU A 166 -19.39 2.29 -17.99
CA LEU A 166 -19.91 2.04 -19.34
C LEU A 166 -21.41 2.37 -19.46
N ASN A 167 -22.19 2.00 -18.46
CA ASN A 167 -23.65 2.23 -18.41
C ASN A 167 -24.06 3.60 -17.86
N ARG A 168 -23.14 4.58 -17.77
CA ARG A 168 -23.42 5.92 -17.19
C ARG A 168 -24.11 5.86 -15.82
N PRO A 169 -23.54 5.15 -14.84
CA PRO A 169 -24.16 5.02 -13.53
C PRO A 169 -24.28 6.38 -12.84
N ARG A 170 -25.29 6.53 -11.97
CA ARG A 170 -25.46 7.69 -11.10
C ARG A 170 -24.73 7.52 -9.77
N ILE A 171 -24.39 6.28 -9.39
CA ILE A 171 -23.58 5.92 -8.23
C ILE A 171 -22.41 5.06 -8.71
N LEU A 172 -21.20 5.44 -8.33
CA LEU A 172 -19.99 4.68 -8.63
C LEU A 172 -19.33 4.24 -7.32
N LEU A 173 -19.18 2.94 -7.13
CA LEU A 173 -18.62 2.32 -5.95
C LEU A 173 -17.26 1.70 -6.33
N LEU A 174 -16.18 2.15 -5.67
CA LEU A 174 -14.81 1.75 -5.99
C LEU A 174 -14.16 1.15 -4.74
N ASP A 175 -13.83 -0.12 -4.79
CA ASP A 175 -13.24 -0.86 -3.67
C ASP A 175 -11.72 -0.96 -3.85
N GLU A 176 -10.96 -0.13 -3.16
CA GLU A 176 -9.50 0.00 -3.23
C GLU A 176 -8.94 0.14 -4.67
N PRO A 177 -9.41 1.13 -5.44
CA PRO A 177 -9.14 1.21 -6.89
C PRO A 177 -7.67 1.48 -7.24
N THR A 178 -6.84 1.86 -6.28
CA THR A 178 -5.45 2.29 -6.50
C THR A 178 -4.40 1.38 -5.87
N VAL A 179 -4.82 0.28 -5.24
CA VAL A 179 -3.89 -0.71 -4.68
C VAL A 179 -3.03 -1.32 -5.79
N GLY A 180 -1.69 -1.27 -5.63
CA GLY A 180 -0.73 -1.75 -6.63
C GLY A 180 -0.60 -0.85 -7.88
N VAL A 181 -1.08 0.40 -7.80
CA VAL A 181 -1.00 1.39 -8.87
C VAL A 181 0.14 2.37 -8.59
N ASP A 182 0.98 2.60 -9.58
CA ASP A 182 2.08 3.58 -9.49
C ASP A 182 1.57 5.03 -9.39
N PRO A 183 2.39 5.98 -8.86
CA PRO A 183 1.95 7.36 -8.61
C PRO A 183 1.43 8.12 -9.84
N LEU A 184 1.97 7.84 -11.03
CA LEU A 184 1.52 8.48 -12.27
C LEU A 184 0.11 8.01 -12.64
N SER A 185 -0.08 6.68 -12.65
CA SER A 185 -1.37 6.07 -12.95
C SER A 185 -2.43 6.41 -11.90
N ARG A 186 -2.03 6.52 -10.61
CA ARG A 186 -2.89 6.94 -9.50
C ARG A 186 -3.39 8.38 -9.70
N ARG A 187 -2.50 9.32 -10.02
CA ARG A 187 -2.86 10.73 -10.32
C ARG A 187 -3.87 10.83 -11.46
N ASP A 188 -3.65 10.08 -12.54
CA ASP A 188 -4.57 10.06 -13.68
C ASP A 188 -5.95 9.52 -13.30
N LEU A 189 -6.01 8.46 -12.48
CA LEU A 189 -7.26 7.87 -12.02
C LEU A 189 -8.07 8.87 -11.17
N TRP A 190 -7.41 9.53 -10.22
CA TRP A 190 -8.05 10.56 -9.39
C TRP A 190 -8.55 11.77 -10.20
N ARG A 191 -7.82 12.18 -11.24
CA ARG A 191 -8.29 13.22 -12.17
C ARG A 191 -9.58 12.79 -12.85
N ILE A 192 -9.64 11.55 -13.37
CA ILE A 192 -10.86 10.99 -14.00
C ILE A 192 -12.04 10.98 -13.02
N LEU A 193 -11.83 10.57 -11.76
CA LEU A 193 -12.89 10.52 -10.75
C LEU A 193 -13.45 11.90 -10.46
N ARG A 194 -12.61 12.91 -10.24
CA ARG A 194 -13.04 14.28 -9.97
C ARG A 194 -13.81 14.90 -11.15
N GLU A 195 -13.32 14.72 -12.38
CA GLU A 195 -13.99 15.20 -13.59
C GLU A 195 -15.37 14.57 -13.74
N ASN A 196 -15.53 13.28 -13.44
CA ASN A 196 -16.82 12.60 -13.51
C ASN A 196 -17.77 13.00 -12.38
N ALA A 197 -17.29 13.15 -11.14
CA ALA A 197 -18.12 13.61 -10.03
C ALA A 197 -18.75 14.98 -10.32
N ALA A 198 -17.94 15.94 -10.80
CA ALA A 198 -18.37 17.30 -11.08
C ALA A 198 -19.31 17.40 -12.31
N ALA A 199 -19.00 16.65 -13.39
CA ALA A 199 -19.68 16.81 -14.67
C ALA A 199 -21.03 16.06 -14.78
N ARG A 200 -21.30 15.04 -13.92
CA ARG A 200 -22.38 14.08 -14.16
C ARG A 200 -23.37 13.92 -13.02
N ASP A 201 -23.36 14.78 -12.04
CA ASP A 201 -24.22 14.65 -10.84
C ASP A 201 -24.12 13.23 -10.21
N MET A 202 -22.91 12.67 -10.18
CA MET A 202 -22.63 11.31 -9.77
C MET A 202 -22.14 11.27 -8.32
N LEU A 203 -22.73 10.40 -7.51
CA LEU A 203 -22.14 10.01 -6.24
C LEU A 203 -20.99 9.01 -6.50
N ILE A 204 -19.79 9.30 -6.01
CA ILE A 204 -18.67 8.37 -6.04
C ILE A 204 -18.27 8.01 -4.61
N VAL A 205 -18.30 6.73 -4.28
CA VAL A 205 -17.81 6.20 -2.98
C VAL A 205 -16.55 5.38 -3.22
N VAL A 206 -15.46 5.77 -2.56
CA VAL A 206 -14.15 5.11 -2.67
C VAL A 206 -13.80 4.48 -1.33
N ALA A 207 -13.78 3.15 -1.25
CA ALA A 207 -13.17 2.47 -0.12
C ALA A 207 -11.64 2.48 -0.30
N THR A 208 -10.91 3.01 0.67
CA THR A 208 -9.44 3.09 0.62
C THR A 208 -8.81 2.97 2.00
N THR A 209 -7.59 2.43 2.07
CA THR A 209 -6.73 2.46 3.25
C THR A 209 -5.77 3.65 3.24
N TYR A 210 -5.77 4.45 2.15
CA TYR A 210 -4.83 5.55 1.92
C TYR A 210 -5.44 6.89 2.31
N MET A 211 -4.89 7.54 3.35
CA MET A 211 -5.42 8.81 3.86
C MET A 211 -5.14 10.00 2.92
N ASP A 212 -4.08 9.95 2.14
CA ASP A 212 -3.80 10.92 1.08
C ASP A 212 -4.89 10.93 -0.01
N GLU A 213 -5.47 9.77 -0.30
CA GLU A 213 -6.61 9.64 -1.20
C GLU A 213 -7.91 10.12 -0.56
N ALA A 214 -8.17 9.69 0.67
CA ALA A 214 -9.35 10.12 1.41
C ALA A 214 -9.38 11.65 1.62
N ALA A 215 -8.22 12.27 1.77
CA ALA A 215 -8.09 13.73 1.84
C ALA A 215 -8.47 14.46 0.53
N LEU A 216 -8.57 13.75 -0.59
CA LEU A 216 -9.04 14.30 -1.86
C LEU A 216 -10.57 14.29 -2.00
N CYS A 217 -11.28 13.68 -1.07
CA CYS A 217 -12.72 13.52 -1.08
C CYS A 217 -13.44 14.67 -0.34
N ASP A 218 -14.71 14.87 -0.63
CA ASP A 218 -15.54 15.88 0.04
C ASP A 218 -15.91 15.46 1.46
N ASP A 219 -16.17 14.15 1.65
CA ASP A 219 -16.54 13.57 2.92
C ASP A 219 -15.74 12.29 3.16
N VAL A 220 -15.48 12.01 4.43
CA VAL A 220 -14.78 10.81 4.90
C VAL A 220 -15.62 10.12 5.95
N ILE A 221 -15.76 8.81 5.83
CA ILE A 221 -16.36 7.93 6.81
C ILE A 221 -15.29 7.01 7.36
N ILE A 222 -15.15 7.00 8.67
CA ILE A 222 -14.25 6.07 9.38
C ILE A 222 -15.08 4.87 9.84
N LEU A 223 -14.73 3.70 9.30
CA LEU A 223 -15.29 2.40 9.65
C LEU A 223 -14.26 1.59 10.43
N GLU A 224 -14.59 1.18 11.67
CA GLU A 224 -13.73 0.34 12.50
C GLU A 224 -14.56 -0.78 13.16
N GLU A 225 -14.06 -2.02 13.04
CA GLU A 225 -14.71 -3.22 13.59
C GLU A 225 -16.21 -3.32 13.27
N GLY A 226 -16.58 -3.02 12.04
CA GLY A 226 -17.97 -3.06 11.57
C GLY A 226 -18.85 -1.90 12.00
N HIS A 227 -18.31 -0.92 12.74
CA HIS A 227 -19.05 0.26 13.19
C HIS A 227 -18.61 1.53 12.46
N MET A 228 -19.55 2.36 12.09
CA MET A 228 -19.27 3.71 11.61
C MET A 228 -18.95 4.60 12.82
N ARG A 229 -17.71 5.02 12.96
CA ARG A 229 -17.21 5.77 14.13
C ARG A 229 -17.33 7.27 13.95
N VAL A 230 -16.93 7.77 12.78
CA VAL A 230 -16.90 9.21 12.49
C VAL A 230 -17.30 9.44 11.04
N THR A 231 -17.99 10.55 10.79
CA THR A 231 -18.27 11.09 9.46
C THR A 231 -18.00 12.59 9.47
N GLY A 232 -17.33 13.09 8.44
CA GLY A 232 -17.04 14.52 8.30
C GLY A 232 -16.17 14.84 7.10
N THR A 233 -15.83 16.11 6.93
CA THR A 233 -14.85 16.51 5.92
C THR A 233 -13.44 16.12 6.38
N PRO A 234 -12.47 15.95 5.45
CA PRO A 234 -11.07 15.69 5.80
C PRO A 234 -10.53 16.66 6.86
N GLU A 235 -10.85 17.96 6.73
CA GLU A 235 -10.40 18.98 7.65
C GLU A 235 -11.05 18.88 9.04
N SER A 236 -12.32 18.46 9.11
CA SER A 236 -13.01 18.26 10.38
C SER A 236 -12.39 17.13 11.19
N ILE A 237 -12.00 16.04 10.51
CA ILE A 237 -11.32 14.90 11.12
C ILE A 237 -9.89 15.30 11.52
N ALA A 238 -9.16 16.00 10.66
CA ALA A 238 -7.80 16.49 10.96
C ALA A 238 -7.73 17.35 12.24
N ARG A 239 -8.77 18.13 12.55
CA ARG A 239 -8.85 18.97 13.77
C ARG A 239 -8.74 18.17 15.07
N HIS A 240 -9.07 16.89 15.10
CA HIS A 240 -8.89 16.03 16.28
C HIS A 240 -7.42 15.93 16.72
N ALA A 241 -6.47 16.18 15.80
CA ALA A 241 -5.05 16.21 16.09
C ALA A 241 -4.49 17.63 16.27
N GLN A 242 -5.33 18.66 16.38
CA GLN A 242 -4.88 20.05 16.56
C GLN A 242 -4.10 20.21 17.88
N GLY A 243 -2.93 20.86 17.82
CA GLY A 243 -2.02 21.01 18.97
C GLY A 243 -1.23 19.74 19.32
N CYS A 244 -1.32 18.69 18.49
CA CYS A 244 -0.57 17.45 18.67
C CYS A 244 0.47 17.21 17.56
N THR A 245 0.59 18.10 16.58
CA THR A 245 1.37 17.85 15.36
C THR A 245 2.59 18.74 15.25
N PHE A 246 3.77 18.12 15.14
CA PHE A 246 5.04 18.81 15.10
C PHE A 246 5.94 18.24 14.00
N PHE A 247 6.94 19.02 13.61
CA PHE A 247 8.04 18.59 12.77
C PHE A 247 9.34 18.72 13.57
N ALA A 248 10.14 17.65 13.59
CA ALA A 248 11.38 17.54 14.34
C ALA A 248 12.57 17.46 13.39
N GLU A 249 13.53 18.36 13.56
CA GLU A 249 14.81 18.36 12.83
C GLU A 249 15.98 18.34 13.80
N GLN A 250 17.06 17.64 13.47
CA GLN A 250 18.30 17.74 14.23
C GLN A 250 18.92 19.13 14.04
N GLU A 251 19.36 19.77 15.14
CA GLU A 251 20.11 21.03 15.07
C GLU A 251 21.45 20.84 14.33
N LYS A 252 22.07 19.69 14.53
CA LYS A 252 23.24 19.23 13.77
C LYS A 252 22.89 17.92 13.10
N LYS A 253 23.15 17.79 11.81
CA LYS A 253 22.88 16.56 11.05
C LYS A 253 23.88 15.46 11.44
N GLU A 254 23.76 14.90 12.64
CA GLU A 254 24.66 13.86 13.17
C GLU A 254 24.18 12.45 12.83
N LEU A 255 22.86 12.26 12.70
CA LEU A 255 22.25 10.96 12.45
C LEU A 255 21.40 10.99 11.16
N PRO A 256 21.32 9.89 10.41
CA PRO A 256 20.29 9.72 9.37
C PRO A 256 18.88 9.94 9.94
N VAL A 257 17.97 10.52 9.14
CA VAL A 257 16.59 10.83 9.56
C VAL A 257 15.87 9.61 10.10
N ARG A 258 16.11 8.43 9.50
CA ARG A 258 15.60 7.15 9.95
C ARG A 258 15.96 6.83 11.41
N LEU A 259 17.20 7.10 11.82
CA LEU A 259 17.65 6.85 13.20
C LEU A 259 17.09 7.88 14.18
N LEU A 260 16.88 9.12 13.76
CA LEU A 260 16.13 10.11 14.55
C LEU A 260 14.70 9.63 14.76
N GLN A 261 14.04 9.15 13.70
CA GLN A 261 12.67 8.62 13.78
C GLN A 261 12.59 7.41 14.73
N ASP A 262 13.53 6.46 14.62
CA ASP A 262 13.56 5.27 15.48
C ASP A 262 13.72 5.63 16.96
N ARG A 263 14.57 6.63 17.26
CA ARG A 263 14.73 7.16 18.61
C ARG A 263 13.45 7.83 19.14
N LEU A 264 12.78 8.63 18.31
CA LEU A 264 11.57 9.35 18.71
C LEU A 264 10.38 8.40 18.89
N ILE A 265 10.16 7.46 17.97
CA ILE A 265 9.00 6.54 18.05
C ILE A 265 9.11 5.54 19.21
N ALA A 266 10.29 5.36 19.78
CA ALA A 266 10.50 4.55 20.99
C ALA A 266 9.88 5.18 22.25
N ASP A 267 9.64 6.50 22.25
CA ASP A 267 8.96 7.18 23.35
C ASP A 267 7.44 7.09 23.19
N THR A 268 6.88 6.00 23.65
CA THR A 268 5.43 5.72 23.59
C THR A 268 4.61 6.53 24.61
N GLU A 269 5.25 7.10 25.62
CA GLU A 269 4.59 7.94 26.61
C GLU A 269 4.20 9.29 26.02
N HIS A 270 5.09 9.95 25.29
CA HIS A 270 4.89 11.29 24.80
C HIS A 270 4.45 11.36 23.34
N LEU A 271 4.81 10.37 22.51
CA LEU A 271 4.55 10.38 21.07
C LEU A 271 3.60 9.26 20.66
N LEU A 272 2.60 9.58 19.84
CA LEU A 272 1.66 8.64 19.25
C LEU A 272 2.17 8.09 17.91
N ASP A 273 2.80 8.90 17.07
CA ASP A 273 3.39 8.50 15.79
C ASP A 273 4.63 9.33 15.46
N ALA A 274 5.55 8.75 14.71
CA ALA A 274 6.74 9.42 14.18
C ALA A 274 7.07 8.86 12.80
N VAL A 275 7.06 9.71 11.77
CA VAL A 275 7.24 9.34 10.37
C VAL A 275 8.40 10.12 9.78
N PRO A 276 9.38 9.45 9.14
CA PRO A 276 10.47 10.17 8.50
C PRO A 276 9.95 11.03 7.34
N GLU A 277 10.49 12.22 7.24
CA GLU A 277 10.43 13.07 6.05
C GLU A 277 11.85 13.34 5.56
N ALA A 278 12.00 14.04 4.42
CA ALA A 278 13.32 14.13 3.78
C ALA A 278 14.38 14.81 4.67
N THR A 279 14.01 15.81 5.50
CA THR A 279 14.96 16.58 6.34
C THR A 279 14.79 16.33 7.83
N GLY A 280 13.71 15.64 8.24
CA GLY A 280 13.37 15.46 9.64
C GLY A 280 12.28 14.42 9.85
N VAL A 281 11.54 14.55 10.93
CA VAL A 281 10.51 13.60 11.35
C VAL A 281 9.21 14.34 11.63
N ARG A 282 8.14 13.89 10.99
CA ARG A 282 6.77 14.30 11.30
C ARG A 282 6.31 13.58 12.56
N LEU A 283 5.87 14.35 13.56
CA LEU A 283 5.45 13.81 14.86
C LEU A 283 3.98 14.04 15.12
N LEU A 284 3.40 13.09 15.81
CA LEU A 284 2.09 13.17 16.44
C LEU A 284 2.28 12.86 17.93
N THR A 285 1.97 13.82 18.80
CA THR A 285 2.10 13.67 20.26
C THR A 285 0.90 12.92 20.84
N ASN A 286 1.11 12.33 22.01
CA ASN A 286 0.11 11.57 22.75
C ASN A 286 -0.79 12.49 23.59
N GLY A 287 -1.36 13.52 22.96
CA GLY A 287 -2.11 14.62 23.56
C GLY A 287 -1.50 15.95 23.18
N THR A 288 -2.19 17.04 23.54
CA THR A 288 -1.69 18.40 23.26
C THR A 288 -0.35 18.67 23.91
N SER A 289 0.56 19.28 23.17
CA SER A 289 1.90 19.62 23.63
C SER A 289 2.29 21.00 23.12
N ASP A 290 3.47 21.47 23.53
CA ASP A 290 4.09 22.69 23.00
C ASP A 290 5.57 22.46 22.66
N VAL A 291 6.13 23.37 21.86
CA VAL A 291 7.51 23.30 21.39
C VAL A 291 8.52 23.30 22.56
N GLN A 292 8.29 24.07 23.62
CA GLN A 292 9.21 24.17 24.74
C GLN A 292 9.30 22.88 25.52
N LYS A 293 8.18 22.24 25.77
CA LYS A 293 8.11 20.92 26.42
C LYS A 293 8.86 19.86 25.60
N LEU A 294 8.64 19.81 24.29
CA LEU A 294 9.33 18.86 23.41
C LEU A 294 10.84 19.12 23.34
N GLN A 295 11.27 20.39 23.27
CA GLN A 295 12.70 20.72 23.30
C GLN A 295 13.38 20.33 24.61
N ALA A 296 12.67 20.43 25.74
CA ALA A 296 13.19 19.97 27.03
C ALA A 296 13.36 18.46 27.10
N LEU A 297 12.44 17.70 26.47
CA LEU A 297 12.50 16.22 26.41
C LEU A 297 13.57 15.70 25.44
N TYR A 298 13.82 16.42 24.35
CA TYR A 298 14.73 15.96 23.29
C TYR A 298 15.80 17.04 22.96
N PRO A 299 16.84 17.18 23.80
CA PRO A 299 17.92 18.13 23.53
C PRO A 299 18.62 17.86 22.19
N GLY A 300 18.93 18.91 21.42
CA GLY A 300 19.56 18.83 20.11
C GLY A 300 18.60 18.55 18.94
N VAL A 301 17.29 18.55 19.24
CA VAL A 301 16.24 18.45 18.22
C VAL A 301 15.41 19.73 18.26
N ARG A 302 15.25 20.38 17.12
CA ARG A 302 14.39 21.55 16.95
C ARG A 302 13.00 21.10 16.53
N PHE A 303 11.98 21.63 17.19
CA PHE A 303 10.57 21.36 16.89
C PHE A 303 9.89 22.59 16.32
N THR A 304 9.02 22.37 15.33
CA THR A 304 8.11 23.38 14.78
C THR A 304 6.71 22.79 14.70
N GLU A 305 5.70 23.60 15.02
CA GLU A 305 4.31 23.18 14.82
C GLU A 305 4.03 23.05 13.33
N ARG A 306 3.18 22.08 12.99
CA ARG A 306 2.69 21.89 11.62
C ARG A 306 1.17 21.74 11.60
N PRO A 307 0.49 22.02 10.47
CA PRO A 307 -0.91 21.72 10.32
C PRO A 307 -1.17 20.22 10.49
N SER A 308 -2.29 19.87 11.15
CA SER A 308 -2.75 18.49 11.26
C SER A 308 -3.32 18.00 9.92
N THR A 309 -3.08 16.74 9.62
CA THR A 309 -3.58 16.05 8.44
C THR A 309 -4.74 15.10 8.79
N LEU A 310 -5.46 14.61 7.78
CA LEU A 310 -6.49 13.57 7.96
C LEU A 310 -5.91 12.33 8.66
N GLU A 311 -4.68 11.94 8.31
CA GLU A 311 -3.99 10.79 8.91
C GLU A 311 -3.74 10.99 10.41
N ASP A 312 -3.32 12.19 10.81
CA ASP A 312 -3.10 12.51 12.23
C ASP A 312 -4.41 12.41 13.02
N GLY A 313 -5.49 13.02 12.48
CA GLY A 313 -6.82 12.97 13.11
C GLY A 313 -7.36 11.53 13.21
N TYR A 314 -7.17 10.74 12.16
CA TYR A 314 -7.55 9.32 12.16
C TYR A 314 -6.82 8.53 13.26
N LEU A 315 -5.50 8.73 13.42
CA LEU A 315 -4.71 8.01 14.44
C LEU A 315 -5.12 8.39 15.87
N VAL A 316 -5.43 9.66 16.12
CA VAL A 316 -5.96 10.13 17.42
C VAL A 316 -7.29 9.45 17.71
N LEU A 317 -8.25 9.54 16.78
CA LEU A 317 -9.57 8.94 16.93
C LEU A 317 -9.49 7.41 17.09
N ARG A 318 -8.67 6.75 16.29
CA ARG A 318 -8.50 5.30 16.36
C ARG A 318 -8.00 4.85 17.73
N LYS A 319 -7.04 5.60 18.32
CA LYS A 319 -6.58 5.35 19.67
C LYS A 319 -7.72 5.47 20.71
N GLU A 320 -8.58 6.47 20.55
CA GLU A 320 -9.74 6.66 21.44
C GLU A 320 -10.74 5.48 21.36
N PHE A 321 -10.95 4.92 20.16
CA PHE A 321 -11.92 3.85 19.94
C PHE A 321 -11.40 2.44 20.26
N LEU A 322 -10.14 2.16 19.93
CA LEU A 322 -9.55 0.82 19.96
C LEU A 322 -8.36 0.67 20.92
N GLY A 323 -7.95 1.76 21.57
CA GLY A 323 -6.75 1.76 22.41
C GLY A 323 -5.45 1.86 21.61
N ASP A 324 -4.33 1.67 22.31
CA ASP A 324 -3.00 1.91 21.75
C ASP A 324 -2.49 0.70 20.96
N TRP A 325 -2.50 0.84 19.64
CA TRP A 325 -2.02 -0.16 18.68
C TRP A 325 -0.51 -0.43 18.73
N ARG A 326 0.27 0.42 19.40
CA ARG A 326 1.75 0.33 19.50
C ARG A 326 2.19 -0.75 20.48
N LEU A 327 1.40 -1.03 21.50
CA LEU A 327 1.74 -2.00 22.54
C LEU A 327 2.02 -3.41 21.98
N GLU A 328 1.34 -3.80 20.90
CA GLU A 328 1.60 -5.08 20.22
C GLU A 328 2.96 -5.12 19.47
N ALA A 329 3.59 -3.96 19.20
CA ALA A 329 4.83 -3.90 18.43
C ALA A 329 6.09 -4.05 19.29
N GLU A 330 6.03 -3.69 20.58
CA GLU A 330 7.23 -3.66 21.46
C GLU A 330 7.74 -5.06 21.81
N GLU A 331 6.86 -6.03 22.02
CA GLU A 331 7.25 -7.42 22.28
C GLU A 331 8.04 -8.04 21.12
N SER A 332 7.78 -7.59 19.89
CA SER A 332 8.44 -8.12 18.69
C SER A 332 9.88 -7.64 18.51
N LEU A 333 10.22 -6.44 18.98
CA LEU A 333 11.53 -5.82 18.73
C LEU A 333 12.67 -6.47 19.50
N SER A 334 12.42 -6.96 20.73
CA SER A 334 13.41 -7.62 21.57
C SER A 334 14.07 -8.85 20.92
N LEU A 335 13.38 -9.52 20.00
CA LEU A 335 13.90 -10.67 19.28
C LEU A 335 14.90 -10.32 18.18
N PHE A 336 14.88 -9.09 17.71
CA PHE A 336 15.86 -8.60 16.74
C PHE A 336 17.14 -8.09 17.41
N GLU A 337 17.05 -7.67 18.68
CA GLU A 337 18.19 -7.14 19.45
C GLU A 337 19.20 -8.20 19.87
N SER A 338 18.82 -9.47 19.98
CA SER A 338 19.69 -10.55 20.45
C SER A 338 20.51 -11.27 19.36
N SER A 339 20.48 -10.83 18.10
CA SER A 339 21.04 -11.58 16.96
C SER A 339 22.38 -11.09 16.42
N ALA A 340 23.01 -10.10 17.03
CA ALA A 340 24.34 -9.63 16.63
C ALA A 340 25.43 -10.62 17.06
N THR A 341 25.50 -11.78 16.41
CA THR A 341 26.75 -12.61 16.44
C THR A 341 27.61 -12.13 15.27
N ALA A 342 28.64 -11.39 15.65
CA ALA A 342 29.76 -11.06 14.79
C ALA A 342 30.59 -12.33 14.53
N ASP A 343 30.24 -13.06 13.48
CA ASP A 343 31.16 -13.95 12.78
C ASP A 343 31.30 -13.43 11.35
N SER A 344 32.21 -12.47 11.22
CA SER A 344 32.61 -11.91 9.93
C SER A 344 33.74 -12.76 9.37
N ASP A 345 33.42 -13.54 8.33
CA ASP A 345 34.43 -14.12 7.45
C ASP A 345 34.80 -13.08 6.38
N PRO A 346 36.07 -12.65 6.29
CA PRO A 346 36.46 -11.53 5.42
C PRO A 346 36.93 -12.02 4.04
N ALA A 347 36.01 -12.46 3.21
CA ALA A 347 36.34 -12.77 1.81
C ALA A 347 35.39 -12.03 0.84
N ILE A 348 35.36 -10.69 0.93
CA ILE A 348 34.62 -9.85 -0.02
C ILE A 348 35.62 -9.14 -0.92
N THR A 349 35.65 -9.52 -2.20
CA THR A 349 36.36 -8.78 -3.25
C THR A 349 35.47 -7.60 -3.68
N GLY A 350 35.69 -6.42 -3.11
CA GLY A 350 34.93 -5.19 -3.37
C GLY A 350 35.16 -4.17 -2.26
N ASN A 351 34.45 -3.04 -2.31
CA ASN A 351 34.44 -2.11 -1.19
C ASN A 351 34.02 -2.89 0.09
N PRO A 352 34.85 -2.93 1.16
CA PRO A 352 34.64 -3.81 2.32
C PRO A 352 33.30 -3.60 3.05
N ASP A 353 32.62 -2.48 2.77
CA ASP A 353 31.31 -2.14 3.36
C ASP A 353 30.10 -2.50 2.46
N SER A 354 30.32 -2.90 1.19
CA SER A 354 29.23 -3.18 0.24
C SER A 354 28.88 -4.67 0.24
N VAL A 355 27.59 -5.00 0.47
CA VAL A 355 27.08 -6.37 0.42
C VAL A 355 26.35 -6.71 -0.86
N ILE A 356 25.94 -5.71 -1.65
CA ILE A 356 25.44 -5.88 -3.02
C ILE A 356 26.23 -4.97 -3.95
N HIS A 357 26.72 -5.53 -5.03
CA HIS A 357 27.41 -4.79 -6.09
C HIS A 357 26.85 -5.20 -7.44
N ALA A 358 26.24 -4.25 -8.15
CA ALA A 358 25.69 -4.41 -9.50
C ALA A 358 26.38 -3.43 -10.45
N LYS A 359 26.99 -3.94 -11.54
CA LYS A 359 27.69 -3.14 -12.53
C LYS A 359 27.31 -3.54 -13.93
N GLY A 360 26.81 -2.56 -14.73
CA GLY A 360 26.38 -2.77 -16.10
C GLY A 360 25.27 -3.83 -16.22
N LEU A 361 24.39 -3.93 -15.23
CA LEU A 361 23.41 -5.01 -15.13
C LEU A 361 22.37 -4.94 -16.25
N VAL A 362 22.27 -5.98 -17.07
CA VAL A 362 21.32 -6.07 -18.19
C VAL A 362 20.49 -7.33 -18.09
N ARG A 363 19.21 -7.23 -18.37
CA ARG A 363 18.31 -8.38 -18.59
C ARG A 363 17.51 -8.23 -19.88
N ARG A 364 17.63 -9.23 -20.75
CA ARG A 364 16.91 -9.34 -22.02
C ARG A 364 15.93 -10.51 -21.98
N PHE A 365 14.78 -10.32 -22.63
CA PHE A 365 13.81 -11.36 -22.95
C PHE A 365 13.56 -11.32 -24.46
N GLY A 366 14.28 -12.14 -25.20
CA GLY A 366 14.35 -12.02 -26.67
C GLY A 366 14.88 -10.63 -27.07
N SER A 367 14.13 -9.90 -27.88
CA SER A 367 14.46 -8.53 -28.28
C SER A 367 14.14 -7.46 -27.24
N PHE A 368 13.35 -7.79 -26.21
CA PHE A 368 12.94 -6.83 -25.17
C PHE A 368 14.00 -6.72 -24.08
N VAL A 369 14.45 -5.49 -23.80
CA VAL A 369 15.39 -5.17 -22.73
C VAL A 369 14.60 -4.69 -21.51
N ALA A 370 14.53 -5.53 -20.48
CA ALA A 370 13.79 -5.23 -19.25
C ALA A 370 14.61 -4.44 -18.22
N VAL A 371 15.95 -4.60 -18.24
CA VAL A 371 16.90 -3.81 -17.45
C VAL A 371 18.08 -3.50 -18.36
N ASP A 372 18.50 -2.24 -18.38
CA ASP A 372 19.52 -1.72 -19.29
C ASP A 372 20.62 -0.99 -18.52
N LYS A 373 21.79 -1.63 -18.39
CA LYS A 373 23.03 -1.09 -17.82
C LYS A 373 22.84 -0.37 -16.48
N THR A 374 22.23 -1.07 -15.52
CA THR A 374 22.00 -0.52 -14.18
C THR A 374 23.22 -0.73 -13.30
N ASP A 375 23.71 0.34 -12.66
CA ASP A 375 24.83 0.36 -11.72
C ASP A 375 24.37 0.85 -10.35
N PHE A 376 24.69 0.09 -9.30
CA PHE A 376 24.52 0.51 -7.90
C PHE A 376 25.25 -0.45 -6.96
N ASP A 377 25.47 0.03 -5.75
CA ASP A 377 25.96 -0.74 -4.62
C ASP A 377 25.04 -0.55 -3.41
N VAL A 378 25.02 -1.51 -2.48
CA VAL A 378 24.28 -1.43 -1.22
C VAL A 378 25.21 -1.81 -0.07
N ALA A 379 25.27 -0.94 0.95
CA ALA A 379 26.11 -1.15 2.11
C ALA A 379 25.45 -2.12 3.14
N ARG A 380 26.25 -2.66 4.06
CA ARG A 380 25.74 -3.49 5.15
C ARG A 380 24.84 -2.68 6.08
N GLY A 381 23.67 -3.23 6.44
CA GLY A 381 22.69 -2.56 7.31
C GLY A 381 21.98 -1.38 6.67
N GLU A 382 22.14 -1.16 5.35
CA GLU A 382 21.44 -0.15 4.59
C GLU A 382 20.01 -0.61 4.27
N ILE A 383 19.06 0.32 4.31
CA ILE A 383 17.73 0.16 3.71
C ILE A 383 17.75 0.82 2.34
N PHE A 384 17.76 0.02 1.28
CA PHE A 384 17.85 0.47 -0.10
C PHE A 384 16.50 0.35 -0.80
N GLY A 385 15.97 1.46 -1.32
CA GLY A 385 14.70 1.54 -2.02
C GLY A 385 14.86 1.43 -3.54
N LEU A 386 14.14 0.50 -4.17
CA LEU A 386 14.05 0.39 -5.63
C LEU A 386 12.68 0.85 -6.10
N LEU A 387 12.61 2.06 -6.66
CA LEU A 387 11.39 2.75 -7.03
C LEU A 387 11.21 2.82 -8.54
N GLY A 388 10.00 3.06 -8.99
CA GLY A 388 9.69 3.26 -10.41
C GLY A 388 8.23 2.94 -10.72
N PRO A 389 7.72 3.38 -11.87
CA PRO A 389 6.36 3.03 -12.31
C PRO A 389 6.22 1.52 -12.59
N ASN A 390 5.01 1.07 -12.78
CA ASN A 390 4.75 -0.31 -13.18
C ASN A 390 5.35 -0.57 -14.57
N GLY A 391 6.11 -1.69 -14.68
CA GLY A 391 6.85 -2.03 -15.90
C GLY A 391 8.23 -1.36 -16.04
N ALA A 392 8.70 -0.63 -15.03
CA ALA A 392 10.00 0.04 -15.05
C ALA A 392 11.22 -0.91 -15.02
N GLY A 393 11.02 -2.20 -14.74
CA GLY A 393 12.11 -3.17 -14.56
C GLY A 393 12.41 -3.53 -13.11
N LYS A 394 11.78 -2.88 -12.10
CA LYS A 394 12.02 -3.13 -10.66
C LYS A 394 12.01 -4.59 -10.27
N THR A 395 10.89 -5.28 -10.51
CA THR A 395 10.73 -6.70 -10.16
C THR A 395 11.74 -7.58 -10.92
N THR A 396 12.15 -7.19 -12.13
CA THR A 396 13.19 -7.91 -12.90
C THR A 396 14.55 -7.74 -12.23
N THR A 397 14.95 -6.50 -11.90
CA THR A 397 16.18 -6.20 -11.15
C THR A 397 16.17 -6.95 -9.82
N PHE A 398 15.09 -6.85 -9.08
CA PHE A 398 14.91 -7.50 -7.79
C PHE A 398 15.08 -9.03 -7.86
N LYS A 399 14.46 -9.69 -8.86
CA LYS A 399 14.62 -11.13 -9.09
C LYS A 399 16.04 -11.53 -9.48
N MET A 400 16.78 -10.68 -10.19
CA MET A 400 18.20 -10.92 -10.47
C MET A 400 19.02 -10.87 -9.19
N LEU A 401 18.79 -9.87 -8.32
CA LEU A 401 19.46 -9.76 -7.02
C LEU A 401 19.22 -10.97 -6.13
N CYS A 402 18.00 -11.52 -6.14
CA CYS A 402 17.64 -12.74 -5.40
C CYS A 402 18.15 -14.04 -6.05
N GLY A 403 18.84 -13.97 -7.19
CA GLY A 403 19.24 -15.16 -7.94
C GLY A 403 18.08 -15.99 -8.52
N LEU A 404 16.88 -15.40 -8.59
CA LEU A 404 15.68 -16.03 -9.16
C LEU A 404 15.61 -15.86 -10.68
N LEU A 405 16.36 -14.90 -11.22
CA LEU A 405 16.43 -14.61 -12.65
C LEU A 405 17.89 -14.45 -13.07
N GLU A 406 18.24 -14.98 -14.25
CA GLU A 406 19.59 -14.86 -14.80
C GLU A 406 19.90 -13.44 -15.24
N VAL A 407 21.16 -13.03 -15.03
CA VAL A 407 21.74 -11.81 -15.56
C VAL A 407 22.17 -12.08 -17.01
N SER A 408 21.75 -11.23 -17.96
CA SER A 408 22.15 -11.38 -19.37
C SER A 408 23.55 -10.82 -19.63
N GLU A 409 23.87 -9.65 -19.04
CA GLU A 409 25.16 -8.98 -19.16
C GLU A 409 25.46 -8.19 -17.87
N GLY A 410 26.72 -7.91 -17.61
CA GLY A 410 27.16 -7.17 -16.43
C GLY A 410 27.60 -8.08 -15.28
N GLU A 411 27.93 -7.48 -14.15
CA GLU A 411 28.42 -8.14 -12.94
C GLU A 411 27.41 -7.98 -11.81
N LEU A 412 27.17 -9.05 -11.06
CA LEU A 412 26.31 -9.04 -9.88
C LEU A 412 26.89 -9.90 -8.77
N CYS A 413 27.29 -9.24 -7.70
CA CYS A 413 27.74 -9.87 -6.46
C CYS A 413 26.76 -9.57 -5.32
N VAL A 414 26.32 -10.59 -4.59
CA VAL A 414 25.39 -10.47 -3.45
C VAL A 414 25.96 -11.28 -2.29
N ALA A 415 26.12 -10.66 -1.13
CA ALA A 415 26.78 -11.24 0.05
C ALA A 415 28.17 -11.86 -0.25
N GLY A 416 28.96 -11.20 -1.11
CA GLY A 416 30.28 -11.68 -1.56
C GLY A 416 30.23 -12.81 -2.58
N ILE A 417 29.06 -13.23 -3.03
CA ILE A 417 28.86 -14.34 -3.96
C ILE A 417 28.48 -13.80 -5.36
N ASP A 418 29.20 -14.20 -6.39
CA ASP A 418 28.78 -13.96 -7.77
C ASP A 418 27.52 -14.79 -8.10
N VAL A 419 26.38 -14.10 -8.18
CA VAL A 419 25.06 -14.73 -8.39
C VAL A 419 24.97 -15.43 -9.75
N ARG A 420 25.80 -15.09 -10.73
CA ARG A 420 25.84 -15.76 -12.03
C ARG A 420 26.31 -17.20 -11.94
N HIS A 421 27.19 -17.50 -10.97
CA HIS A 421 27.85 -18.80 -10.83
C HIS A 421 27.40 -19.63 -9.61
N ALA A 422 26.92 -19.00 -8.54
CA ALA A 422 26.60 -19.67 -7.29
C ALA A 422 25.26 -19.21 -6.66
N ARG A 423 24.19 -19.25 -7.44
CA ARG A 423 22.83 -18.76 -7.04
C ARG A 423 22.29 -19.45 -5.80
N GLU A 424 22.50 -20.78 -5.66
CA GLU A 424 21.97 -21.54 -4.52
C GLU A 424 22.61 -21.09 -3.22
N LYS A 425 23.94 -20.93 -3.18
CA LYS A 425 24.66 -20.42 -2.03
C LYS A 425 24.25 -19.00 -1.64
N ALA A 426 24.04 -18.12 -2.66
CA ALA A 426 23.55 -16.78 -2.39
C ALA A 426 22.18 -16.83 -1.70
N ARG A 427 21.24 -17.65 -2.23
CA ARG A 427 19.88 -17.78 -1.67
C ARG A 427 19.82 -18.24 -0.22
N GLU A 428 20.78 -19.03 0.24
CA GLU A 428 20.86 -19.46 1.66
C GLU A 428 21.07 -18.27 2.62
N LEU A 429 21.65 -17.16 2.13
CA LEU A 429 21.93 -15.95 2.91
C LEU A 429 20.83 -14.90 2.79
N LEU A 430 19.81 -15.16 1.96
CA LEU A 430 18.77 -14.19 1.59
C LEU A 430 17.41 -14.56 2.17
N GLY A 431 16.74 -13.59 2.78
CA GLY A 431 15.31 -13.65 3.05
C GLY A 431 14.53 -12.99 1.90
N TYR A 432 13.40 -13.54 1.51
CA TYR A 432 12.57 -13.01 0.43
C TYR A 432 11.10 -12.97 0.82
N MET A 433 10.50 -11.81 0.70
CA MET A 433 9.06 -11.60 0.83
C MET A 433 8.51 -11.10 -0.49
N SER A 434 7.64 -11.89 -1.11
CA SER A 434 7.02 -11.56 -2.40
C SER A 434 5.79 -10.66 -2.24
N GLN A 435 5.47 -9.86 -3.25
CA GLN A 435 4.29 -9.01 -3.31
C GLN A 435 2.98 -9.77 -3.08
N LYS A 436 2.82 -10.93 -3.73
CA LYS A 436 1.66 -11.80 -3.52
C LYS A 436 1.95 -12.79 -2.40
N PHE A 437 0.94 -13.08 -1.57
CA PHE A 437 1.04 -14.15 -0.58
C PHE A 437 1.40 -15.47 -1.28
N SER A 438 2.64 -15.92 -1.09
CA SER A 438 3.23 -17.07 -1.80
C SER A 438 3.40 -18.32 -0.92
N LEU A 439 2.94 -18.24 0.34
CA LEU A 439 2.96 -19.38 1.25
C LEU A 439 1.79 -20.35 0.92
N TYR A 440 1.85 -21.54 1.50
CA TYR A 440 0.85 -22.58 1.27
C TYR A 440 -0.47 -22.25 1.99
N PRO A 441 -1.53 -21.83 1.28
CA PRO A 441 -2.75 -21.34 1.90
C PRO A 441 -3.56 -22.45 2.60
N GLY A 442 -3.39 -23.70 2.17
CA GLY A 442 -4.03 -24.86 2.79
C GLY A 442 -3.35 -25.39 4.04
N LEU A 443 -2.09 -25.00 4.27
CA LEU A 443 -1.36 -25.35 5.49
C LEU A 443 -1.66 -24.34 6.59
N SER A 444 -1.57 -24.78 7.85
CA SER A 444 -1.62 -23.91 9.01
C SER A 444 -0.40 -22.98 9.07
N VAL A 445 -0.48 -21.95 9.92
CA VAL A 445 0.67 -21.07 10.21
C VAL A 445 1.89 -21.88 10.68
N LEU A 446 1.69 -22.80 11.63
CA LEU A 446 2.76 -23.64 12.17
C LEU A 446 3.36 -24.58 11.12
N GLU A 447 2.52 -25.19 10.28
CA GLU A 447 2.99 -26.08 9.20
C GLU A 447 3.78 -25.32 8.15
N ASN A 448 3.36 -24.10 7.75
CA ASN A 448 4.15 -23.24 6.88
C ASN A 448 5.52 -22.95 7.47
N LEU A 449 5.59 -22.49 8.73
CA LEU A 449 6.86 -22.20 9.40
C LEU A 449 7.74 -23.46 9.53
N THR A 450 7.14 -24.61 9.81
CA THR A 450 7.86 -25.89 9.92
C THR A 450 8.44 -26.32 8.57
N PHE A 451 7.67 -26.18 7.49
CA PHE A 451 8.12 -26.48 6.14
C PHE A 451 9.33 -25.63 5.74
N PHE A 452 9.23 -24.31 5.92
CA PHE A 452 10.32 -23.40 5.56
C PHE A 452 11.52 -23.52 6.49
N ALA A 453 11.33 -23.78 7.79
CA ALA A 453 12.42 -24.10 8.70
C ALA A 453 13.22 -25.32 8.21
N GLY A 454 12.52 -26.39 7.80
CA GLY A 454 13.14 -27.57 7.18
C GLY A 454 13.90 -27.24 5.88
N ALA A 455 13.31 -26.42 5.00
CA ALA A 455 13.95 -25.98 3.76
C ALA A 455 15.26 -25.18 4.00
N TYR A 456 15.33 -24.43 5.11
CA TYR A 456 16.54 -23.70 5.54
C TYR A 456 17.47 -24.54 6.46
N GLY A 457 17.25 -25.86 6.58
CA GLY A 457 18.10 -26.74 7.40
C GLY A 457 17.93 -26.58 8.91
N LEU A 458 16.89 -25.86 9.36
CA LEU A 458 16.56 -25.69 10.78
C LEU A 458 15.74 -26.87 11.28
N THR A 459 16.42 -27.94 11.75
CA THR A 459 15.79 -29.20 12.19
C THR A 459 15.89 -29.41 13.70
N GLY A 460 15.15 -30.38 14.24
CA GLY A 460 15.23 -30.82 15.63
C GLY A 460 14.80 -29.74 16.64
N SER A 461 15.44 -29.68 17.76
CA SER A 461 15.15 -28.72 18.86
C SER A 461 15.43 -27.28 18.47
N ARG A 462 16.50 -27.04 17.68
CA ARG A 462 16.85 -25.69 17.17
C ARG A 462 15.75 -25.12 16.27
N GLY A 463 15.21 -25.96 15.37
CA GLY A 463 14.09 -25.55 14.51
C GLY A 463 12.83 -25.21 15.31
N LYS A 464 12.46 -26.07 16.27
CA LYS A 464 11.29 -25.85 17.13
C LYS A 464 11.42 -24.56 17.95
N GLN A 465 12.59 -24.33 18.55
CA GLN A 465 12.86 -23.11 19.31
C GLN A 465 12.76 -21.86 18.45
N ARG A 466 13.31 -21.91 17.22
CA ARG A 466 13.27 -20.77 16.30
C ARG A 466 11.85 -20.47 15.82
N ILE A 467 11.05 -21.49 15.53
CA ILE A 467 9.65 -21.34 15.18
C ILE A 467 8.86 -20.70 16.33
N ALA A 468 9.06 -21.14 17.56
CA ALA A 468 8.40 -20.55 18.74
C ALA A 468 8.75 -19.06 18.89
N GLN A 469 10.05 -18.71 18.78
CA GLN A 469 10.50 -17.31 18.81
C GLN A 469 9.81 -16.46 17.74
N VAL A 470 9.72 -16.96 16.51
CA VAL A 470 9.14 -16.23 15.39
C VAL A 470 7.62 -16.10 15.54
N LEU A 471 6.92 -17.15 16.01
CA LEU A 471 5.49 -17.08 16.32
C LEU A 471 5.21 -15.96 17.32
N GLN A 472 5.95 -15.92 18.41
CA GLN A 472 5.84 -14.90 19.45
C GLN A 472 6.12 -13.51 18.90
N ALA A 473 7.26 -13.34 18.20
CA ALA A 473 7.67 -12.05 17.64
C ALA A 473 6.64 -11.40 16.72
N PHE A 474 5.94 -12.20 15.94
CA PHE A 474 4.97 -11.72 14.99
C PHE A 474 3.51 -11.82 15.48
N GLY A 475 3.29 -12.17 16.75
CA GLY A 475 1.95 -12.32 17.35
C GLY A 475 1.10 -13.35 16.60
N LEU A 476 1.71 -14.47 16.19
CA LEU A 476 1.06 -15.51 15.41
C LEU A 476 0.65 -16.74 16.24
N GLU A 477 0.92 -16.76 17.55
CA GLU A 477 0.72 -17.91 18.43
C GLU A 477 -0.75 -18.36 18.44
N THR A 478 -1.68 -17.41 18.59
CA THR A 478 -3.14 -17.68 18.59
C THR A 478 -3.65 -18.20 17.26
N PHE A 479 -2.92 -17.98 16.18
CA PHE A 479 -3.24 -18.43 14.82
C PHE A 479 -2.45 -19.67 14.38
N ALA A 480 -1.61 -20.26 15.25
CA ALA A 480 -0.67 -21.31 14.89
C ALA A 480 -1.33 -22.50 14.16
N SER A 481 -2.52 -22.92 14.59
CA SER A 481 -3.28 -24.02 13.99
C SER A 481 -4.21 -23.60 12.85
N ARG A 482 -4.34 -22.28 12.59
CA ARG A 482 -5.27 -21.77 11.57
C ARG A 482 -4.64 -21.85 10.18
N ALA A 483 -5.45 -22.23 9.17
CA ALA A 483 -5.01 -22.25 7.77
C ALA A 483 -4.57 -20.87 7.30
N ALA A 484 -3.37 -20.77 6.72
CA ALA A 484 -2.76 -19.51 6.31
C ALA A 484 -3.62 -18.73 5.30
N GLY A 485 -4.33 -19.43 4.41
CA GLY A 485 -5.24 -18.82 3.45
C GLY A 485 -6.42 -18.08 4.09
N SER A 486 -6.84 -18.48 5.30
CA SER A 486 -7.98 -17.87 6.03
C SER A 486 -7.58 -16.70 6.94
N LEU A 487 -6.28 -16.36 7.03
CA LEU A 487 -5.82 -15.23 7.82
C LEU A 487 -6.26 -13.89 7.21
N PRO A 488 -6.54 -12.87 8.04
CA PRO A 488 -6.63 -11.49 7.58
C PRO A 488 -5.34 -11.02 6.88
N GLY A 489 -5.43 -10.00 6.02
CA GLY A 489 -4.28 -9.52 5.21
C GLY A 489 -3.04 -9.17 6.03
N GLY A 490 -3.19 -8.41 7.10
CA GLY A 490 -2.09 -8.05 7.99
C GLY A 490 -1.40 -9.27 8.65
N TYR A 491 -2.14 -10.33 8.99
CA TYR A 491 -1.54 -11.56 9.55
C TYR A 491 -0.86 -12.42 8.47
N LYS A 492 -1.35 -12.41 7.23
CA LYS A 492 -0.65 -13.01 6.09
C LYS A 492 0.71 -12.35 5.86
N GLN A 493 0.75 -11.03 5.97
CA GLN A 493 1.98 -10.24 5.85
C GLN A 493 2.96 -10.56 6.98
N ARG A 494 2.48 -10.62 8.25
CA ARG A 494 3.29 -11.06 9.40
C ARG A 494 3.87 -12.46 9.19
N LEU A 495 3.08 -13.41 8.71
CA LEU A 495 3.55 -14.78 8.42
C LEU A 495 4.59 -14.80 7.30
N SER A 496 4.41 -14.02 6.24
CA SER A 496 5.38 -13.91 5.15
C SER A 496 6.73 -13.35 5.64
N MET A 497 6.68 -12.29 6.46
CA MET A 497 7.89 -11.70 7.07
C MET A 497 8.56 -12.68 8.03
N ALA A 498 7.77 -13.34 8.90
CA ALA A 498 8.23 -14.36 9.82
C ALA A 498 8.98 -15.50 9.10
N THR A 499 8.43 -15.96 7.99
CA THR A 499 9.02 -17.02 7.14
C THR A 499 10.34 -16.56 6.52
N ALA A 500 10.39 -15.32 5.99
CA ALA A 500 11.59 -14.75 5.39
C ALA A 500 12.74 -14.56 6.40
N LEU A 501 12.44 -14.46 7.70
CA LEU A 501 13.41 -14.24 8.79
C LEU A 501 13.77 -15.49 9.59
N LEU A 502 13.20 -16.65 9.27
CA LEU A 502 13.44 -17.91 10.01
C LEU A 502 14.93 -18.24 10.16
N HIS A 503 15.69 -18.16 9.10
CA HIS A 503 17.10 -18.53 9.01
C HIS A 503 18.08 -17.39 9.30
N ARG A 504 17.58 -16.21 9.77
CA ARG A 504 18.38 -15.01 10.07
C ARG A 504 19.22 -14.55 8.87
N PRO A 505 18.61 -14.15 7.78
CA PRO A 505 19.32 -13.76 6.55
C PRO A 505 20.21 -12.53 6.77
N GLN A 506 21.31 -12.44 6.02
CA GLN A 506 22.15 -11.25 5.97
C GLN A 506 21.51 -10.12 5.17
N ILE A 507 20.76 -10.49 4.14
CA ILE A 507 20.05 -9.54 3.24
C ILE A 507 18.60 -9.96 3.17
N LEU A 508 17.70 -9.00 3.39
CA LEU A 508 16.25 -9.18 3.29
C LEU A 508 15.72 -8.44 2.07
N PHE A 509 15.05 -9.17 1.20
CA PHE A 509 14.39 -8.65 0.02
C PHE A 509 12.88 -8.56 0.22
N LEU A 510 12.30 -7.37 0.04
CA LEU A 510 10.89 -7.06 0.28
C LEU A 510 10.26 -6.49 -0.99
N ASP A 511 9.37 -7.25 -1.64
CA ASP A 511 8.71 -6.83 -2.87
C ASP A 511 7.32 -6.27 -2.57
N GLU A 512 7.17 -4.94 -2.58
CA GLU A 512 5.95 -4.19 -2.25
C GLU A 512 5.26 -4.68 -0.95
N PRO A 513 5.99 -4.75 0.16
CA PRO A 513 5.58 -5.52 1.33
C PRO A 513 4.33 -4.99 2.03
N THR A 514 3.99 -3.72 1.90
CA THR A 514 2.90 -3.05 2.62
C THR A 514 1.74 -2.63 1.70
N SER A 515 1.73 -3.15 0.46
CA SER A 515 0.66 -2.84 -0.50
C SER A 515 -0.71 -3.28 0.04
N GLY A 516 -1.67 -2.34 0.14
CA GLY A 516 -2.99 -2.57 0.70
C GLY A 516 -3.06 -2.65 2.23
N ALA A 517 -1.94 -2.45 2.95
CA ALA A 517 -1.92 -2.43 4.40
C ALA A 517 -2.47 -1.11 4.97
N ASP A 518 -3.20 -1.20 6.08
CA ASP A 518 -3.62 -0.04 6.85
C ASP A 518 -2.42 0.67 7.54
N ILE A 519 -2.65 1.88 8.05
CA ILE A 519 -1.59 2.71 8.63
C ILE A 519 -0.90 2.02 9.81
N PRO A 520 -1.58 1.50 10.84
CA PRO A 520 -0.93 0.82 11.95
C PRO A 520 -0.09 -0.39 11.52
N THR A 521 -0.59 -1.19 10.59
CA THR A 521 0.14 -2.34 10.02
C THR A 521 1.40 -1.88 9.28
N ARG A 522 1.30 -0.81 8.49
CA ARG A 522 2.43 -0.20 7.77
C ARG A 522 3.47 0.37 8.75
N ARG A 523 3.06 1.11 9.78
CA ARG A 523 3.96 1.64 10.82
C ARG A 523 4.71 0.53 11.54
N ARG A 524 4.01 -0.53 11.96
CA ARG A 524 4.60 -1.70 12.60
C ARG A 524 5.63 -2.38 11.69
N PHE A 525 5.29 -2.57 10.43
CA PHE A 525 6.19 -3.18 9.46
C PHE A 525 7.50 -2.41 9.31
N TRP A 526 7.43 -1.08 9.17
CA TRP A 526 8.61 -0.24 9.04
C TRP A 526 9.44 -0.18 10.32
N ARG A 527 8.84 -0.29 11.50
CA ARG A 527 9.59 -0.47 12.76
C ARG A 527 10.42 -1.75 12.73
N TRP A 528 9.87 -2.88 12.27
CA TRP A 528 10.63 -4.12 12.10
C TRP A 528 11.78 -3.96 11.12
N VAL A 529 11.54 -3.36 9.96
CA VAL A 529 12.58 -3.10 8.94
C VAL A 529 13.70 -2.24 9.49
N THR A 530 13.38 -1.16 10.21
CA THR A 530 14.37 -0.27 10.83
C THR A 530 15.18 -0.98 11.90
N ALA A 531 14.53 -1.77 12.76
CA ALA A 531 15.21 -2.57 13.79
C ALA A 531 16.16 -3.62 13.20
N LEU A 532 15.74 -4.32 12.15
CA LEU A 532 16.60 -5.27 11.42
C LEU A 532 17.83 -4.59 10.82
N ALA A 533 17.64 -3.44 10.17
CA ALA A 533 18.74 -2.68 9.56
C ALA A 533 19.72 -2.17 10.61
N ARG A 534 19.22 -1.68 11.77
CA ARG A 534 20.05 -1.26 12.92
C ARG A 534 20.92 -2.43 13.44
N ASN A 535 20.42 -3.65 13.38
CA ASN A 535 21.12 -4.86 13.80
C ASN A 535 21.97 -5.50 12.68
N GLY A 536 22.22 -4.77 11.58
CA GLY A 536 23.16 -5.16 10.53
C GLY A 536 22.56 -5.98 9.38
N THR A 537 21.24 -6.27 9.38
CA THR A 537 20.58 -6.87 8.22
C THR A 537 20.41 -5.81 7.14
N THR A 538 20.93 -6.06 5.95
CA THR A 538 20.69 -5.19 4.80
C THR A 538 19.30 -5.43 4.23
N VAL A 539 18.56 -4.38 3.92
CA VAL A 539 17.20 -4.49 3.40
C VAL A 539 17.09 -3.85 2.03
N VAL A 540 16.63 -4.59 1.05
CA VAL A 540 16.27 -4.06 -0.28
C VAL A 540 14.75 -4.13 -0.41
N VAL A 541 14.12 -2.98 -0.64
CA VAL A 541 12.66 -2.89 -0.74
C VAL A 541 12.24 -2.30 -2.08
N THR A 542 11.27 -2.95 -2.73
CA THR A 542 10.53 -2.30 -3.82
C THR A 542 9.26 -1.69 -3.26
N THR A 543 8.92 -0.50 -3.67
CA THR A 543 7.65 0.12 -3.33
C THR A 543 7.20 1.10 -4.43
N HIS A 544 5.90 1.32 -4.48
CA HIS A 544 5.28 2.40 -5.25
C HIS A 544 4.71 3.49 -4.32
N PHE A 545 4.86 3.35 -3.01
CA PHE A 545 4.50 4.36 -2.01
C PHE A 545 5.70 5.26 -1.74
N MET A 546 5.56 6.51 -2.13
CA MET A 546 6.65 7.46 -1.99
C MET A 546 6.95 7.85 -0.55
N GLU A 547 5.98 7.71 0.36
CA GLU A 547 6.21 7.87 1.80
C GLU A 547 7.13 6.78 2.38
N GLU A 548 7.06 5.57 1.84
CA GLU A 548 7.93 4.47 2.27
C GLU A 548 9.39 4.67 1.83
N ALA A 549 9.59 5.35 0.69
CA ALA A 549 10.92 5.73 0.25
C ALA A 549 11.66 6.60 1.27
N LEU A 550 10.93 7.31 2.13
CA LEU A 550 11.51 8.16 3.19
C LEU A 550 12.13 7.36 4.34
N TYR A 551 11.79 6.09 4.49
CA TYR A 551 12.46 5.17 5.45
C TYR A 551 13.77 4.60 4.90
N CYS A 552 14.03 4.74 3.60
CA CYS A 552 15.25 4.25 2.96
C CYS A 552 16.42 5.20 3.21
N ASP A 553 17.62 4.64 3.31
CA ASP A 553 18.86 5.44 3.37
C ASP A 553 19.20 6.00 1.99
N ARG A 554 19.08 5.15 0.95
CA ARG A 554 19.18 5.57 -0.46
C ARG A 554 18.08 4.93 -1.30
N ILE A 555 17.73 5.59 -2.39
CA ILE A 555 16.71 5.15 -3.34
C ILE A 555 17.25 5.22 -4.77
N LEU A 556 16.91 4.21 -5.56
CA LEU A 556 17.13 4.15 -6.98
C LEU A 556 15.78 4.24 -7.70
N ILE A 557 15.59 5.26 -8.54
CA ILE A 557 14.40 5.36 -9.39
C ILE A 557 14.73 4.79 -10.77
N GLN A 558 13.94 3.81 -11.21
CA GLN A 558 14.02 3.19 -12.53
C GLN A 558 12.79 3.54 -13.38
N ASP A 559 12.97 3.72 -14.69
CA ASP A 559 11.88 3.71 -15.68
C ASP A 559 12.37 3.11 -17.01
N ALA A 560 11.49 2.36 -17.68
CA ALA A 560 11.79 1.69 -18.95
C ALA A 560 13.11 0.89 -18.94
N GLY A 561 13.43 0.24 -17.83
CA GLY A 561 14.64 -0.56 -17.63
C GLY A 561 15.90 0.24 -17.29
N LYS A 562 15.86 1.57 -17.28
CA LYS A 562 17.02 2.45 -17.04
C LYS A 562 17.00 3.03 -15.62
N SER A 563 18.17 3.19 -15.04
CA SER A 563 18.36 3.95 -13.80
C SER A 563 18.28 5.45 -14.10
N LEU A 564 17.37 6.17 -13.44
CA LEU A 564 17.17 7.61 -13.65
C LEU A 564 17.94 8.44 -12.63
N ILE A 565 17.86 8.07 -11.36
CA ILE A 565 18.52 8.77 -10.25
C ILE A 565 18.80 7.79 -9.11
N LEU A 566 19.95 7.94 -8.47
CA LEU A 566 20.36 7.24 -7.25
C LEU A 566 20.79 8.28 -6.23
N GLY A 567 20.24 8.25 -5.02
CA GLY A 567 20.59 9.20 -3.97
C GLY A 567 19.77 9.02 -2.69
N THR A 568 20.01 9.87 -1.71
CA THR A 568 19.18 9.92 -0.49
C THR A 568 17.79 10.48 -0.82
N PRO A 569 16.75 10.14 -0.02
CA PRO A 569 15.42 10.73 -0.20
C PRO A 569 15.43 12.26 -0.23
N GLU A 570 16.27 12.91 0.60
CA GLU A 570 16.45 14.37 0.62
C GLU A 570 16.95 14.89 -0.73
N ALA A 571 18.00 14.27 -1.28
CA ALA A 571 18.59 14.66 -2.55
C ALA A 571 17.60 14.50 -3.72
N VAL A 572 16.86 13.39 -3.74
CA VAL A 572 15.85 13.12 -4.78
C VAL A 572 14.67 14.08 -4.69
N ARG A 573 14.22 14.43 -3.47
CA ARG A 573 13.12 15.37 -3.24
C ARG A 573 13.47 16.81 -3.61
N SER A 574 14.72 17.15 -3.67
CA SER A 574 15.21 18.54 -3.87
C SER A 574 14.34 19.37 -4.82
N GLY A 575 13.81 20.52 -4.32
CA GLY A 575 12.95 21.43 -5.06
C GLY A 575 11.49 20.99 -5.23
N CYS A 576 11.04 19.92 -4.56
CA CYS A 576 9.64 19.49 -4.53
C CYS A 576 9.08 19.48 -3.10
N ALA A 577 7.77 19.76 -2.95
CA ALA A 577 7.12 19.73 -1.65
C ALA A 577 6.99 18.29 -1.10
N THR A 578 6.75 17.32 -1.98
CA THR A 578 6.56 15.92 -1.60
C THR A 578 7.44 14.97 -2.41
N MET A 579 7.69 13.77 -1.89
CA MET A 579 8.39 12.71 -2.62
C MET A 579 7.58 12.24 -3.85
N ASN A 580 6.24 12.28 -3.78
CA ASN A 580 5.37 11.99 -4.94
C ASN A 580 5.62 12.96 -6.10
N GLU A 581 5.71 14.26 -5.81
CA GLU A 581 6.02 15.27 -6.84
C GLU A 581 7.41 15.07 -7.42
N ALA A 582 8.40 14.79 -6.59
CA ALA A 582 9.77 14.52 -7.02
C ALA A 582 9.84 13.30 -7.96
N PHE A 583 9.19 12.22 -7.58
CA PHE A 583 9.09 11.01 -8.40
C PHE A 583 8.45 11.30 -9.76
N ILE A 584 7.29 11.97 -9.77
CA ILE A 584 6.58 12.34 -11.00
C ILE A 584 7.47 13.22 -11.88
N ARG A 585 8.15 14.22 -11.30
CA ARG A 585 9.08 15.09 -12.02
C ARG A 585 10.20 14.29 -12.69
N VAL A 586 10.90 13.45 -11.95
CA VAL A 586 12.03 12.66 -12.46
C VAL A 586 11.61 11.76 -13.61
N VAL A 587 10.52 11.02 -13.46
CA VAL A 587 10.04 10.10 -14.48
C VAL A 587 9.52 10.85 -15.70
N THR A 588 8.78 11.95 -15.52
CA THR A 588 8.24 12.74 -16.63
C THR A 588 9.35 13.40 -17.44
N GLN A 589 10.35 13.99 -16.79
CA GLN A 589 11.51 14.60 -17.47
C GLN A 589 12.30 13.56 -18.28
N ALA A 590 12.54 12.37 -17.72
CA ALA A 590 13.24 11.30 -18.44
C ALA A 590 12.48 10.85 -19.69
N ARG A 591 11.15 10.71 -19.59
CA ARG A 591 10.30 10.33 -20.74
C ARG A 591 10.25 11.40 -21.83
N HIS A 592 10.22 12.69 -21.48
CA HIS A 592 10.27 13.78 -22.44
C HIS A 592 11.62 13.80 -23.17
N ALA A 593 12.74 13.69 -22.44
CA ALA A 593 14.07 13.65 -23.03
C ALA A 593 14.25 12.44 -23.98
N GLU A 594 13.64 11.30 -23.69
CA GLU A 594 13.67 10.15 -24.59
C GLU A 594 12.79 10.34 -25.84
N ALA A 595 11.63 10.98 -25.69
CA ALA A 595 10.75 11.29 -26.82
C ALA A 595 11.40 12.29 -27.80
N ASP A 596 12.11 13.30 -27.27
CA ASP A 596 12.81 14.28 -28.10
C ASP A 596 14.00 13.65 -28.85
N ARG A 597 14.79 12.78 -28.20
CA ARG A 597 15.86 12.02 -28.88
C ARG A 597 15.32 11.13 -30.01
N ARG A 598 14.16 10.53 -29.85
CA ARG A 598 13.54 9.70 -30.90
C ARG A 598 13.07 10.54 -32.09
N LYS A 599 12.64 11.80 -31.87
CA LYS A 599 12.29 12.73 -32.95
C LYS A 599 13.51 13.21 -33.73
N GLU A 600 14.65 13.39 -33.03
CA GLU A 600 15.92 13.80 -33.66
C GLU A 600 16.56 12.68 -34.49
N THR A 601 16.24 11.41 -34.21
CA THR A 601 16.78 10.23 -34.90
C THR A 601 15.85 9.66 -35.98
N SER A 602 14.64 10.21 -36.15
CA SER A 602 13.67 9.88 -37.20
C SER A 602 13.64 10.92 -38.29
#